data_00191d62324676c7a194fb362de784bd
#
_entry.id   00191d62324676c7a194fb362de784bd
#
_cell.length_a   1.000
_cell.length_b   1.000
_cell.length_c   1.000
_cell.angle_alpha   90.00
_cell.angle_beta   90.00
_cell.angle_gamma   90.00
#
_symmetry.space_group_name_H-M   'P 1'
#
loop_
_entity.id
_entity.type
_entity.pdbx_description
1 polymer ?
#
loop_
_entity_poly.entity_id
_entity_poly.type
_entity_poly.pdbx_seq_one_letter_code
_entity_poly.pdbx_strand_id
1 'polypeptide(L)'
;MAFLSDIEIAQQAAMEPIVDVAKKLDIDADDLELYGKYKAKVSFDLWEKVKDNKDGKLILVTAITPTPAGEGKTTTSVGLAQALAKLGKKVTLALREPSLGPVFGVKGGAAGGGYSQVVPMEDINIHFTGDFHAITSAHNLLAAMLDNSIQQGLSLIHISAPTR
;
A
#
# COMPACT_ATOMS: atom_id res chain seq x y z
N MET A 1 -21.47 -19.74 -8.25
CA MET A 1 -20.02 -19.74 -8.05
C MET A 1 -19.73 -18.68 -7.00
N ALA A 2 -19.02 -19.02 -5.92
CA ALA A 2 -18.56 -18.02 -4.97
C ALA A 2 -17.44 -17.21 -5.63
N PHE A 3 -17.50 -15.88 -5.52
CA PHE A 3 -16.40 -15.01 -5.95
C PHE A 3 -15.26 -15.13 -4.93
N LEU A 4 -14.02 -15.19 -5.44
CA LEU A 4 -12.83 -15.17 -4.58
C LEU A 4 -12.73 -13.81 -3.86
N SER A 5 -12.26 -13.83 -2.62
CA SER A 5 -11.91 -12.62 -1.89
C SER A 5 -10.65 -11.98 -2.44
N ASP A 6 -10.42 -10.70 -2.13
CA ASP A 6 -9.23 -9.97 -2.57
C ASP A 6 -7.93 -10.67 -2.15
N ILE A 7 -7.90 -11.23 -0.94
CA ILE A 7 -6.74 -11.93 -0.41
C ILE A 7 -6.48 -13.25 -1.15
N GLU A 8 -7.53 -14.01 -1.46
CA GLU A 8 -7.40 -15.26 -2.23
C GLU A 8 -6.89 -14.98 -3.65
N ILE A 9 -7.35 -13.90 -4.28
CA ILE A 9 -6.87 -13.48 -5.60
C ILE A 9 -5.39 -13.08 -5.52
N ALA A 10 -5.00 -12.30 -4.50
CA ALA A 10 -3.62 -11.87 -4.30
C ALA A 10 -2.67 -13.05 -4.07
N GLN A 11 -3.09 -14.03 -3.26
CA GLN A 11 -2.28 -15.22 -2.95
C GLN A 11 -2.13 -16.18 -4.14
N GLN A 12 -3.08 -16.18 -5.08
CA GLN A 12 -3.00 -16.97 -6.31
C GLN A 12 -2.21 -16.26 -7.42
N ALA A 13 -1.87 -14.99 -7.25
CA ALA A 13 -1.17 -14.22 -8.27
C ALA A 13 0.28 -14.70 -8.43
N ALA A 14 0.71 -14.89 -9.68
CA ALA A 14 2.11 -15.13 -9.99
C ALA A 14 2.90 -13.82 -9.91
N MET A 15 3.71 -13.68 -8.86
CA MET A 15 4.52 -12.48 -8.65
C MET A 15 5.83 -12.55 -9.41
N GLU A 16 6.17 -11.48 -10.10
CA GLU A 16 7.49 -11.28 -10.72
C GLU A 16 8.47 -10.67 -9.70
N PRO A 17 9.77 -11.00 -9.75
CA PRO A 17 10.78 -10.31 -8.97
C PRO A 17 10.78 -8.80 -9.24
N ILE A 18 10.95 -7.99 -8.20
CA ILE A 18 10.87 -6.52 -8.34
C ILE A 18 11.93 -5.97 -9.30
N VAL A 19 13.09 -6.60 -9.39
CA VAL A 19 14.15 -6.24 -10.33
C VAL A 19 13.69 -6.38 -11.78
N ASP A 20 12.91 -7.43 -12.08
CA ASP A 20 12.40 -7.65 -13.43
C ASP A 20 11.24 -6.68 -13.76
N VAL A 21 10.46 -6.32 -12.76
CA VAL A 21 9.45 -5.26 -12.90
C VAL A 21 10.11 -3.89 -13.16
N ALA A 22 11.18 -3.56 -12.42
CA ALA A 22 11.91 -2.30 -12.57
C ALA A 22 12.53 -2.15 -13.96
N LYS A 23 13.07 -3.23 -14.53
CA LYS A 23 13.60 -3.24 -15.92
C LYS A 23 12.58 -2.81 -16.97
N LYS A 24 11.28 -3.06 -16.74
CA LYS A 24 10.21 -2.61 -17.66
C LYS A 24 10.10 -1.09 -17.74
N LEU A 25 10.65 -0.39 -16.75
CA LEU A 25 10.70 1.07 -16.66
C LEU A 25 12.10 1.63 -16.93
N ASP A 26 13.04 0.78 -17.39
CA ASP A 26 14.45 1.13 -17.61
C ASP A 26 15.16 1.55 -16.30
N ILE A 27 14.80 0.96 -15.18
CA ILE A 27 15.44 1.18 -13.87
C ILE A 27 16.40 0.02 -13.63
N ASP A 28 17.67 0.34 -13.41
CA ASP A 28 18.69 -0.66 -13.13
C ASP A 28 18.61 -1.19 -11.71
N ALA A 29 19.11 -2.41 -11.49
CA ALA A 29 19.13 -3.04 -10.17
C ALA A 29 19.93 -2.24 -9.14
N ASP A 30 20.97 -1.53 -9.59
CA ASP A 30 21.84 -0.69 -8.76
C ASP A 30 21.10 0.56 -8.21
N ASP A 31 19.99 0.94 -8.85
CA ASP A 31 19.13 2.04 -8.39
C ASP A 31 18.05 1.58 -7.42
N LEU A 32 18.08 0.30 -6.99
CA LEU A 32 17.09 -0.30 -6.11
C LEU A 32 17.68 -0.73 -4.77
N GLU A 33 17.04 -0.32 -3.70
CA GLU A 33 17.25 -0.88 -2.35
C GLU A 33 16.20 -1.96 -2.11
N LEU A 34 16.63 -3.24 -2.13
CA LEU A 34 15.71 -4.37 -2.11
C LEU A 34 15.17 -4.64 -0.70
N TYR A 35 13.86 -4.80 -0.60
CA TYR A 35 13.14 -5.29 0.57
C TYR A 35 12.54 -6.67 0.28
N GLY A 36 13.40 -7.68 0.28
CA GLY A 36 13.07 -9.02 -0.18
C GLY A 36 12.98 -9.11 -1.72
N LYS A 37 12.27 -10.13 -2.22
CA LYS A 37 12.21 -10.44 -3.65
C LYS A 37 11.27 -9.55 -4.46
N TYR A 38 10.23 -9.03 -3.81
CA TYR A 38 9.07 -8.46 -4.49
C TYR A 38 8.83 -6.98 -4.20
N LYS A 39 9.69 -6.35 -3.40
CA LYS A 39 9.61 -4.93 -3.02
C LYS A 39 10.98 -4.28 -3.08
N ALA A 40 11.01 -3.01 -3.40
CA ALA A 40 12.22 -2.20 -3.35
C ALA A 40 11.87 -0.73 -3.12
N LYS A 41 12.82 0.01 -2.58
CA LYS A 41 12.84 1.46 -2.68
C LYS A 41 13.71 1.86 -3.87
N VAL A 42 13.37 2.97 -4.48
CA VAL A 42 14.15 3.56 -5.56
C VAL A 42 15.13 4.56 -4.95
N SER A 43 16.41 4.47 -5.34
CA SER A 43 17.43 5.41 -4.91
C SER A 43 17.13 6.83 -5.41
N PHE A 44 17.45 7.84 -4.60
CA PHE A 44 17.37 9.24 -5.04
C PHE A 44 18.33 9.56 -6.19
N ASP A 45 19.40 8.80 -6.35
CA ASP A 45 20.35 8.98 -7.45
C ASP A 45 19.71 8.76 -8.82
N LEU A 46 18.63 7.96 -8.88
CA LEU A 46 17.85 7.81 -10.11
C LEU A 46 17.26 9.13 -10.60
N TRP A 47 16.90 10.05 -9.69
CA TRP A 47 16.40 11.37 -10.08
C TRP A 47 17.41 12.13 -10.94
N GLU A 48 18.69 12.09 -10.57
CA GLU A 48 19.74 12.76 -11.35
C GLU A 48 19.89 12.18 -12.76
N LYS A 49 19.57 10.90 -12.94
CA LYS A 49 19.62 10.22 -14.25
C LYS A 49 18.42 10.55 -15.14
N VAL A 50 17.25 10.85 -14.54
CA VAL A 50 15.99 10.97 -15.29
C VAL A 50 15.40 12.38 -15.33
N LYS A 51 15.89 13.32 -14.52
CA LYS A 51 15.32 14.67 -14.38
C LYS A 51 15.26 15.47 -15.70
N ASP A 52 16.16 15.18 -16.63
CA ASP A 52 16.24 15.87 -17.93
C ASP A 52 15.49 15.11 -19.04
N ASN A 53 14.85 13.99 -18.71
CA ASN A 53 14.05 13.24 -19.65
C ASN A 53 12.76 14.02 -19.99
N LYS A 54 12.23 13.77 -21.18
CA LYS A 54 10.94 14.34 -21.58
C LYS A 54 9.82 13.83 -20.68
N ASP A 55 9.00 14.74 -20.16
CA ASP A 55 7.84 14.41 -19.35
C ASP A 55 6.87 13.47 -20.04
N GLY A 56 6.39 12.50 -19.29
CA GLY A 56 5.28 11.64 -19.67
C GLY A 56 3.93 12.36 -19.55
N LYS A 57 2.86 11.63 -19.85
CA LYS A 57 1.49 12.12 -19.66
C LYS A 57 1.03 11.79 -18.25
N LEU A 58 0.65 12.80 -17.48
CA LEU A 58 0.08 12.64 -16.16
C LEU A 58 -1.44 12.42 -16.26
N ILE A 59 -1.92 11.35 -15.64
CA ILE A 59 -3.35 11.05 -15.50
C ILE A 59 -3.69 11.08 -14.02
N LEU A 60 -4.51 12.03 -13.60
CA LEU A 60 -4.99 12.14 -12.23
C LEU A 60 -6.33 11.42 -12.07
N VAL A 61 -6.37 10.45 -11.13
CA VAL A 61 -7.60 9.80 -10.71
C VAL A 61 -8.01 10.33 -9.35
N THR A 62 -9.17 10.99 -9.29
CA THR A 62 -9.66 11.63 -8.07
C THR A 62 -11.16 11.41 -7.91
N ALA A 63 -11.72 11.86 -6.80
CA ALA A 63 -13.15 11.89 -6.55
C ALA A 63 -13.57 13.25 -5.99
N ILE A 64 -14.79 13.66 -6.28
CA ILE A 64 -15.33 14.95 -5.88
C ILE A 64 -15.60 14.97 -4.37
N THR A 65 -16.20 13.91 -3.85
CA THR A 65 -16.63 13.81 -2.45
C THR A 65 -16.20 12.47 -1.85
N PRO A 66 -15.64 12.43 -0.64
CA PRO A 66 -15.35 11.17 0.04
C PRO A 66 -16.64 10.49 0.51
N THR A 67 -16.68 9.16 0.45
CA THR A 67 -17.76 8.34 1.01
C THR A 67 -17.20 7.35 2.03
N PRO A 68 -18.01 6.87 3.01
CA PRO A 68 -17.56 5.87 3.97
C PRO A 68 -17.09 4.56 3.32
N ALA A 69 -17.75 4.14 2.24
CA ALA A 69 -17.41 2.92 1.51
C ALA A 69 -16.18 3.06 0.58
N GLY A 70 -15.72 4.29 0.35
CA GLY A 70 -14.70 4.60 -0.66
C GLY A 70 -15.28 4.77 -2.06
N GLU A 71 -14.53 5.42 -2.95
CA GLU A 71 -14.97 5.79 -4.31
C GLU A 71 -14.27 4.96 -5.39
N GLY A 72 -13.48 3.96 -5.01
CA GLY A 72 -12.79 3.10 -5.96
C GLY A 72 -11.60 3.74 -6.70
N LYS A 73 -11.07 4.88 -6.21
CA LYS A 73 -9.93 5.57 -6.84
C LYS A 73 -8.74 4.66 -7.08
N THR A 74 -8.34 3.92 -6.06
CA THR A 74 -7.18 3.02 -6.14
C THR A 74 -7.44 1.87 -7.12
N THR A 75 -8.59 1.21 -7.03
CA THR A 75 -8.97 0.11 -7.93
C THR A 75 -9.02 0.58 -9.38
N THR A 76 -9.59 1.76 -9.63
CA THR A 76 -9.64 2.36 -10.98
C THR A 76 -8.23 2.69 -11.48
N SER A 77 -7.36 3.25 -10.63
CA SER A 77 -5.99 3.60 -11.00
C SER A 77 -5.16 2.36 -11.35
N VAL A 78 -5.27 1.30 -10.54
CA VAL A 78 -4.60 0.02 -10.80
C VAL A 78 -5.10 -0.62 -12.08
N GLY A 79 -6.43 -0.71 -12.25
CA GLY A 79 -7.03 -1.28 -13.46
C GLY A 79 -6.65 -0.52 -14.73
N LEU A 80 -6.60 0.80 -14.67
CA LEU A 80 -6.15 1.65 -15.78
C LEU A 80 -4.67 1.39 -16.12
N ALA A 81 -3.80 1.32 -15.11
CA ALA A 81 -2.38 1.03 -15.32
C ALA A 81 -2.17 -0.36 -15.93
N GLN A 82 -2.88 -1.39 -15.44
CA GLN A 82 -2.85 -2.74 -16.02
C GLN A 82 -3.32 -2.73 -17.47
N ALA A 83 -4.40 -2.02 -17.79
CA ALA A 83 -4.91 -1.92 -19.15
C ALA A 83 -3.90 -1.25 -20.09
N LEU A 84 -3.29 -0.14 -19.68
CA LEU A 84 -2.27 0.55 -20.45
C LEU A 84 -1.04 -0.32 -20.68
N ALA A 85 -0.59 -1.05 -19.67
CA ALA A 85 0.53 -1.99 -19.80
C ALA A 85 0.20 -3.12 -20.80
N LYS A 86 -1.01 -3.68 -20.75
CA LYS A 86 -1.47 -4.68 -21.74
C LYS A 86 -1.52 -4.13 -23.18
N LEU A 87 -1.74 -2.83 -23.34
CA LEU A 87 -1.68 -2.13 -24.63
C LEU A 87 -0.26 -1.76 -25.05
N GLY A 88 0.76 -2.26 -24.34
CA GLY A 88 2.18 -2.02 -24.63
C GLY A 88 2.66 -0.61 -24.31
N LYS A 89 1.96 0.12 -23.45
CA LYS A 89 2.41 1.45 -23.01
C LYS A 89 3.33 1.33 -21.80
N LYS A 90 4.40 2.13 -21.77
CA LYS A 90 5.17 2.35 -20.53
C LYS A 90 4.30 3.14 -19.57
N VAL A 91 3.99 2.57 -18.43
CA VAL A 91 3.13 3.18 -17.41
C VAL A 91 3.70 2.97 -16.04
N THR A 92 3.69 4.01 -15.24
CA THR A 92 4.02 3.98 -13.82
C THR A 92 2.80 4.42 -13.03
N LEU A 93 2.50 3.70 -11.97
CA LEU A 93 1.39 3.97 -11.09
C LEU A 93 1.91 4.54 -9.77
N ALA A 94 1.48 5.74 -9.42
CA ALA A 94 1.76 6.37 -8.13
C ALA A 94 0.51 6.31 -7.26
N LEU A 95 0.57 5.56 -6.18
CA LEU A 95 -0.51 5.41 -5.22
C LEU A 95 -0.12 6.04 -3.87
N ARG A 96 -1.13 6.42 -3.11
CA ARG A 96 -0.93 6.80 -1.71
C ARG A 96 -0.57 5.56 -0.90
N GLU A 97 0.44 5.69 -0.03
CA GLU A 97 0.75 4.66 0.95
C GLU A 97 -0.44 4.43 1.89
N PRO A 98 -0.80 3.16 2.20
CA PRO A 98 -1.85 2.85 3.13
C PRO A 98 -1.47 3.26 4.55
N SER A 99 -2.47 3.66 5.32
CA SER A 99 -2.35 3.89 6.76
C SER A 99 -3.03 2.75 7.52
N LEU A 100 -3.15 2.85 8.83
CA LEU A 100 -3.81 1.85 9.68
C LEU A 100 -5.27 1.53 9.29
N GLY A 101 -5.87 2.31 8.40
CA GLY A 101 -7.26 2.16 7.98
C GLY A 101 -7.66 0.78 7.45
N PRO A 102 -6.85 0.09 6.61
CA PRO A 102 -7.16 -1.25 6.13
C PRO A 102 -7.16 -2.32 7.22
N VAL A 103 -6.33 -2.14 8.25
CA VAL A 103 -6.16 -3.11 9.34
C VAL A 103 -7.09 -2.79 10.50
N PHE A 104 -7.44 -1.51 10.67
CA PHE A 104 -8.23 -1.03 11.79
C PHE A 104 -9.26 0.01 11.32
N GLY A 105 -10.38 -0.48 10.81
CA GLY A 105 -11.50 0.38 10.39
C GLY A 105 -12.15 -0.02 9.07
N VAL A 106 -12.96 0.87 8.55
CA VAL A 106 -13.78 0.66 7.34
C VAL A 106 -13.09 1.19 6.07
N LYS A 107 -11.90 1.75 6.19
CA LYS A 107 -11.19 2.36 5.05
C LYS A 107 -10.58 1.27 4.16
N GLY A 108 -10.81 1.35 2.86
CA GLY A 108 -10.23 0.44 1.87
C GLY A 108 -8.70 0.49 1.84
N GLY A 109 -8.08 -0.62 1.45
CA GLY A 109 -6.63 -0.74 1.26
C GLY A 109 -6.11 0.12 0.11
N ALA A 110 -4.80 0.36 0.10
CA ALA A 110 -4.14 1.07 -0.99
C ALA A 110 -3.66 0.14 -2.11
N ALA A 111 -3.87 -1.16 -2.00
CA ALA A 111 -3.45 -2.13 -3.01
C ALA A 111 -4.47 -2.36 -4.14
N GLY A 112 -5.65 -1.74 -4.09
CA GLY A 112 -6.74 -2.01 -5.03
C GLY A 112 -7.68 -3.12 -4.56
N GLY A 113 -8.41 -3.76 -5.46
CA GLY A 113 -9.34 -4.85 -5.15
C GLY A 113 -9.66 -5.72 -6.35
N GLY A 114 -10.18 -6.92 -6.09
CA GLY A 114 -10.44 -7.92 -7.13
C GLY A 114 -9.17 -8.25 -7.91
N TYR A 115 -9.27 -8.28 -9.22
CA TYR A 115 -8.13 -8.48 -10.12
C TYR A 115 -7.32 -7.20 -10.43
N SER A 116 -7.79 -6.05 -9.92
CA SER A 116 -7.08 -4.77 -10.02
C SER A 116 -6.30 -4.51 -8.72
N GLN A 117 -5.27 -5.30 -8.47
CA GLN A 117 -4.47 -5.25 -7.26
C GLN A 117 -2.98 -5.08 -7.54
N VAL A 118 -2.29 -4.44 -6.59
CA VAL A 118 -0.82 -4.45 -6.48
C VAL A 118 -0.43 -5.52 -5.47
N VAL A 119 0.48 -6.39 -5.85
CA VAL A 119 0.97 -7.48 -5.01
C VAL A 119 2.45 -7.27 -4.64
N PRO A 120 2.91 -7.69 -3.46
CA PRO A 120 2.20 -8.41 -2.40
C PRO A 120 1.24 -7.49 -1.62
N MET A 121 -0.06 -7.82 -1.63
CA MET A 121 -1.10 -6.97 -1.04
C MET A 121 -0.98 -6.85 0.47
N GLU A 122 -0.73 -7.96 1.14
CA GLU A 122 -0.63 -8.00 2.61
C GLU A 122 0.51 -7.09 3.09
N ASP A 123 1.68 -7.19 2.50
CA ASP A 123 2.84 -6.39 2.86
C ASP A 123 2.61 -4.89 2.60
N ILE A 124 1.96 -4.56 1.48
CA ILE A 124 1.66 -3.16 1.11
C ILE A 124 0.67 -2.55 2.09
N ASN A 125 -0.32 -3.32 2.56
CA ASN A 125 -1.34 -2.83 3.49
C ASN A 125 -0.85 -2.78 4.94
N ILE A 126 0.22 -3.49 5.32
CA ILE A 126 0.72 -3.57 6.70
C ILE A 126 1.84 -2.58 6.96
N HIS A 127 2.29 -1.78 6.10
CA HIS A 127 3.30 -0.79 6.45
C HIS A 127 4.76 -1.29 6.43
N PHE A 128 5.49 -1.00 5.39
CA PHE A 128 6.87 -1.46 5.23
C PHE A 128 7.92 -0.32 5.24
N THR A 129 7.61 0.81 5.86
CA THR A 129 8.46 2.01 5.81
C THR A 129 9.61 2.02 6.82
N GLY A 130 9.80 0.96 7.59
CA GLY A 130 10.90 0.79 8.53
C GLY A 130 10.44 0.57 9.97
N ASP A 131 11.34 -0.01 10.75
CA ASP A 131 11.03 -0.55 12.07
C ASP A 131 10.60 0.53 13.08
N PHE A 132 11.23 1.68 13.08
CA PHE A 132 10.85 2.77 13.99
C PHE A 132 9.42 3.25 13.81
N HIS A 133 9.01 3.42 12.55
CA HIS A 133 7.64 3.84 12.27
C HIS A 133 6.65 2.73 12.56
N ALA A 134 6.98 1.48 12.27
CA ALA A 134 6.15 0.31 12.58
C ALA A 134 5.95 0.17 14.09
N ILE A 135 7.02 0.23 14.88
CA ILE A 135 6.98 0.15 16.36
C ILE A 135 6.17 1.31 16.95
N THR A 136 6.40 2.53 16.48
CA THR A 136 5.68 3.72 16.95
C THR A 136 4.17 3.60 16.65
N SER A 137 3.82 3.14 15.46
CA SER A 137 2.42 2.96 15.06
C SER A 137 1.74 1.87 15.89
N ALA A 138 2.41 0.75 16.14
CA ALA A 138 1.90 -0.34 16.97
C ALA A 138 1.72 0.10 18.43
N HIS A 139 2.69 0.81 18.98
CA HIS A 139 2.65 1.34 20.35
C HIS A 139 1.51 2.35 20.51
N ASN A 140 1.37 3.31 19.61
CA ASN A 140 0.33 4.32 19.67
C ASN A 140 -1.07 3.71 19.55
N LEU A 141 -1.24 2.69 18.70
CA LEU A 141 -2.50 1.98 18.60
C LEU A 141 -2.82 1.24 19.89
N LEU A 142 -1.86 0.50 20.46
CA LEU A 142 -2.04 -0.22 21.72
C LEU A 142 -2.41 0.75 22.86
N ALA A 143 -1.72 1.87 22.99
CA ALA A 143 -2.02 2.89 24.00
C ALA A 143 -3.44 3.46 23.82
N ALA A 144 -3.82 3.82 22.60
CA ALA A 144 -5.14 4.34 22.31
C ALA A 144 -6.27 3.30 22.59
N MET A 145 -6.03 2.04 22.28
CA MET A 145 -6.98 0.96 22.59
C MET A 145 -7.11 0.72 24.10
N LEU A 146 -6.00 0.79 24.83
CA LEU A 146 -6.00 0.67 26.29
C LEU A 146 -6.78 1.81 26.93
N ASP A 147 -6.47 3.05 26.56
CA ASP A 147 -7.17 4.23 27.07
C ASP A 147 -8.67 4.18 26.76
N ASN A 148 -9.03 3.78 25.56
CA ASN A 148 -10.43 3.61 25.17
C ASN A 148 -11.10 2.49 25.97
N SER A 149 -10.44 1.38 26.21
CA SER A 149 -10.96 0.26 27.03
C SER A 149 -11.25 0.70 28.46
N ILE A 150 -10.33 1.47 29.06
CA ILE A 150 -10.50 2.04 30.41
C ILE A 150 -11.66 3.04 30.42
N GLN A 151 -11.67 3.99 29.47
CA GLN A 151 -12.69 5.02 29.37
C GLN A 151 -14.10 4.46 29.18
N GLN A 152 -14.23 3.40 28.40
CA GLN A 152 -15.51 2.74 28.12
C GLN A 152 -15.90 1.68 29.16
N GLY A 153 -15.03 1.40 30.14
CA GLY A 153 -15.29 0.35 31.13
C GLY A 153 -15.44 -1.05 30.52
N LEU A 154 -14.75 -1.32 29.41
CA LEU A 154 -14.91 -2.58 28.66
C LEU A 154 -14.25 -3.77 29.34
N SER A 155 -13.42 -3.56 30.35
CA SER A 155 -12.75 -4.62 31.11
C SER A 155 -13.22 -4.64 32.55
N LEU A 156 -13.53 -5.84 33.05
CA LEU A 156 -13.82 -6.07 34.48
C LEU A 156 -12.55 -6.26 35.32
N ILE A 157 -11.39 -6.42 34.69
CA ILE A 157 -10.10 -6.71 35.32
C ILE A 157 -9.09 -5.64 34.89
N HIS A 158 -9.45 -4.39 34.98
CA HIS A 158 -8.50 -3.34 34.71
C HIS A 158 -7.80 -2.90 36.00
N ILE A 159 -6.51 -2.73 35.93
CA ILE A 159 -5.71 -2.17 37.02
C ILE A 159 -5.89 -0.65 36.94
N SER A 160 -6.72 -0.11 37.81
CA SER A 160 -7.02 1.32 37.84
C SER A 160 -5.99 2.15 38.63
N ALA A 161 -5.00 1.51 39.24
CA ALA A 161 -3.96 2.19 39.99
C ALA A 161 -2.73 2.41 39.11
N PRO A 162 -2.31 3.68 38.85
CA PRO A 162 -1.06 3.92 38.18
C PRO A 162 0.09 3.45 39.10
N THR A 163 0.84 2.48 38.67
CA THR A 163 2.15 2.21 39.27
C THR A 163 3.05 3.39 38.93
N ARG A 164 3.34 4.20 39.93
CA ARG A 164 4.36 5.25 39.87
C ARG A 164 5.73 4.65 40.04
#